data_52e422151ed93b8cf681d376940fa282
#
_entry.id   52e422151ed93b8cf681d376940fa282
#
_cell.length_a   1.000
_cell.length_b   1.000
_cell.length_c   1.000
_cell.angle_alpha   90.00
_cell.angle_beta   90.00
_cell.angle_gamma   90.00
#
_symmetry.space_group_name_H-M   'P 1'
#
loop_
_entity.id
_entity.type
_entity.pdbx_description
1 polymer ?
#
loop_
_entity_poly.entity_id
_entity_poly.type
_entity_poly.pdbx_seq_one_letter_code
_entity_poly.pdbx_strand_id
1 'polypeptide(L)'
;MDINFLKQNGVDTDKALELFGDMDIYNETFQDYLDGIDEKYLDENTKYFINPSGSFVVGGSWGDSGTTGRKIVCDTYGGRGRIGGGCFSSKDPTKVDRSAAYYSRYVAKNIVANGLARRCEVEVAYAIGKAQPVSLCVDTFGTGKFDDEKLLEIVKKNFNFEVGNIISELDLRKPVYHKTSCYGHFGDPQFTWEKVKKLEY
;
A
#
# COMPACT_ATOMS: atom_id res chain seq x y z
N MET A 1 -12.02 12.91 25.44
CA MET A 1 -10.60 12.99 25.88
C MET A 1 -10.44 14.28 26.65
N ASP A 2 -9.79 14.25 27.82
CA ASP A 2 -9.63 15.45 28.67
C ASP A 2 -8.71 16.45 27.98
N ILE A 3 -9.08 17.73 27.98
CA ILE A 3 -8.29 18.86 27.46
C ILE A 3 -6.89 18.89 28.10
N ASN A 4 -6.76 18.40 29.33
CA ASN A 4 -5.50 18.27 30.02
C ASN A 4 -4.56 17.24 29.38
N PHE A 5 -5.12 16.17 28.81
CA PHE A 5 -4.33 15.19 28.04
C PHE A 5 -3.74 15.80 26.78
N LEU A 6 -4.50 16.60 26.04
CA LEU A 6 -4.02 17.30 24.85
C LEU A 6 -2.91 18.31 25.21
N LYS A 7 -3.09 19.09 26.28
CA LYS A 7 -2.08 20.03 26.78
C LYS A 7 -0.76 19.32 27.18
N GLN A 8 -0.87 18.18 27.87
CA GLN A 8 0.29 17.40 28.29
C GLN A 8 1.08 16.80 27.10
N ASN A 9 0.43 16.58 25.96
CA ASN A 9 1.04 16.08 24.73
C ASN A 9 1.45 17.20 23.75
N GLY A 10 1.53 18.46 24.22
CA GLY A 10 2.06 19.58 23.45
C GLY A 10 1.11 20.19 22.44
N VAL A 11 -0.19 19.88 22.53
CA VAL A 11 -1.21 20.50 21.69
C VAL A 11 -1.57 21.87 22.27
N ASP A 12 -1.44 22.92 21.47
CA ASP A 12 -1.90 24.26 21.82
C ASP A 12 -3.44 24.33 21.76
N THR A 13 -4.06 23.95 22.88
CA THR A 13 -5.52 23.84 23.00
C THR A 13 -6.22 25.19 23.00
N ASP A 14 -5.53 26.27 23.41
CA ASP A 14 -6.13 27.60 23.46
C ASP A 14 -6.25 28.13 22.02
N LYS A 15 -5.24 27.88 21.19
CA LYS A 15 -5.28 28.20 19.77
C LYS A 15 -6.24 27.29 18.98
N ALA A 16 -6.37 26.03 19.37
CA ALA A 16 -7.38 25.14 18.81
C ALA A 16 -8.81 25.60 19.12
N LEU A 17 -9.09 26.02 20.35
CA LEU A 17 -10.37 26.61 20.76
C LEU A 17 -10.71 27.87 19.97
N GLU A 18 -9.75 28.78 19.77
CA GLU A 18 -9.91 29.99 18.99
C GLU A 18 -10.27 29.72 17.53
N LEU A 19 -9.69 28.66 16.95
CA LEU A 19 -9.87 28.31 15.55
C LEU A 19 -11.14 27.48 15.27
N PHE A 20 -11.55 26.64 16.19
CA PHE A 20 -12.64 25.67 15.95
C PHE A 20 -13.93 25.97 16.75
N GLY A 21 -13.92 26.95 17.67
CA GLY A 21 -15.08 27.50 18.32
C GLY A 21 -15.88 26.57 19.22
N ASP A 22 -15.81 25.26 18.99
CA ASP A 22 -16.54 24.24 19.76
C ASP A 22 -15.64 23.02 19.98
N MET A 23 -15.16 22.86 21.21
CA MET A 23 -14.26 21.78 21.59
C MET A 23 -14.96 20.42 21.66
N ASP A 24 -16.27 20.38 21.77
CA ASP A 24 -17.00 19.12 21.88
C ASP A 24 -17.00 18.39 20.54
N ILE A 25 -17.21 19.09 19.43
CA ILE A 25 -17.11 18.52 18.07
C ILE A 25 -15.72 18.00 17.81
N TYR A 26 -14.69 18.74 18.22
CA TYR A 26 -13.29 18.31 18.03
C TYR A 26 -12.94 17.08 18.87
N ASN A 27 -13.39 17.03 20.11
CA ASN A 27 -13.16 15.89 21.01
C ASN A 27 -13.88 14.63 20.52
N GLU A 28 -15.13 14.74 20.09
CA GLU A 28 -15.88 13.64 19.51
C GLU A 28 -15.17 13.06 18.28
N THR A 29 -14.85 13.90 17.30
CA THR A 29 -14.18 13.47 16.07
C THR A 29 -12.82 12.81 16.32
N PHE A 30 -12.04 13.34 17.26
CA PHE A 30 -10.74 12.77 17.61
C PHE A 30 -10.89 11.43 18.37
N GLN A 31 -11.87 11.34 19.26
CA GLN A 31 -12.16 10.10 19.98
C GLN A 31 -12.66 9.02 19.02
N ASP A 32 -13.58 9.35 18.11
CA ASP A 32 -14.06 8.41 17.08
C ASP A 32 -12.91 7.86 16.22
N TYR A 33 -11.92 8.70 15.91
CA TYR A 33 -10.72 8.27 15.21
C TYR A 33 -9.88 7.30 16.03
N LEU A 34 -9.69 7.58 17.33
CA LEU A 34 -8.93 6.68 18.21
C LEU A 34 -9.66 5.36 18.46
N ASP A 35 -10.99 5.39 18.60
CA ASP A 35 -11.81 4.19 18.80
C ASP A 35 -11.76 3.25 17.58
N GLY A 36 -11.41 3.77 16.40
CA GLY A 36 -11.13 2.99 15.20
C GLY A 36 -9.76 2.31 15.18
N ILE A 37 -8.87 2.63 16.14
CA ILE A 37 -7.53 2.06 16.24
C ILE A 37 -7.53 0.96 17.32
N ASP A 38 -7.05 -0.24 16.96
CA ASP A 38 -6.88 -1.32 17.93
C ASP A 38 -5.94 -0.87 19.07
N GLU A 39 -6.40 -0.92 20.31
CA GLU A 39 -5.69 -0.46 21.51
C GLU A 39 -4.27 -1.01 21.64
N LYS A 40 -3.99 -2.19 21.08
CA LYS A 40 -2.64 -2.78 21.07
C LYS A 40 -1.59 -1.92 20.33
N TYR A 41 -2.01 -0.93 19.51
CA TYR A 41 -1.12 0.00 18.82
C TYR A 41 -0.96 1.34 19.54
N LEU A 42 -1.66 1.54 20.65
CA LEU A 42 -1.62 2.76 21.44
C LEU A 42 -0.99 2.48 22.81
N ASP A 43 -0.04 3.29 23.21
CA ASP A 43 0.61 3.23 24.51
C ASP A 43 0.95 4.63 25.05
N GLU A 44 1.55 4.68 26.24
CA GLU A 44 1.96 5.94 26.89
C GLU A 44 3.04 6.71 26.10
N ASN A 45 3.71 6.06 25.14
CA ASN A 45 4.73 6.69 24.30
C ASN A 45 4.17 7.13 22.95
N THR A 46 2.89 6.84 22.66
CA THR A 46 2.23 7.24 21.41
C THR A 46 2.17 8.76 21.32
N LYS A 47 2.71 9.30 20.23
CA LYS A 47 2.75 10.74 19.98
C LYS A 47 1.64 11.13 19.01
N TYR A 48 0.90 12.17 19.36
CA TYR A 48 -0.19 12.72 18.56
C TYR A 48 0.27 14.04 17.93
N PHE A 49 0.17 14.13 16.61
CA PHE A 49 0.47 15.35 15.85
C PHE A 49 -0.81 15.83 15.18
N ILE A 50 -1.48 16.80 15.79
CA ILE A 50 -2.74 17.33 15.33
C ILE A 50 -2.51 18.73 14.78
N ASN A 51 -2.66 18.89 13.45
CA ASN A 51 -2.37 20.14 12.74
C ASN A 51 -1.04 20.80 13.16
N PRO A 52 0.09 20.06 13.14
CA PRO A 52 1.36 20.57 13.66
C PRO A 52 1.91 21.78 12.87
N SER A 53 1.40 22.01 11.67
CA SER A 53 1.73 23.17 10.83
C SER A 53 0.88 24.40 11.14
N GLY A 54 -0.08 24.33 12.06
CA GLY A 54 -0.99 25.42 12.45
C GLY A 54 -2.33 25.37 11.73
N SER A 55 -2.97 26.54 11.54
CA SER A 55 -4.30 26.61 10.99
C SER A 55 -4.37 26.20 9.52
N PHE A 56 -5.41 25.44 9.18
CA PHE A 56 -5.75 25.03 7.81
C PHE A 56 -6.92 25.88 7.31
N VAL A 57 -6.61 27.01 6.67
CA VAL A 57 -7.60 28.05 6.32
C VAL A 57 -8.24 27.80 4.95
N VAL A 58 -7.43 27.36 3.97
CA VAL A 58 -7.89 27.13 2.60
C VAL A 58 -7.97 25.63 2.36
N GLY A 59 -9.18 25.11 2.26
CA GLY A 59 -9.45 23.68 2.06
C GLY A 59 -10.23 23.38 0.78
N GLY A 60 -10.63 22.12 0.62
CA GLY A 60 -11.38 21.63 -0.52
C GLY A 60 -10.63 21.76 -1.84
N SER A 61 -11.37 21.76 -2.94
CA SER A 61 -10.78 21.79 -4.29
C SER A 61 -10.01 23.07 -4.62
N TRP A 62 -10.23 24.14 -3.86
CA TRP A 62 -9.49 25.38 -4.01
C TRP A 62 -8.06 25.26 -3.44
N GLY A 63 -7.89 24.58 -2.31
CA GLY A 63 -6.58 24.32 -1.71
C GLY A 63 -5.82 23.22 -2.41
N ASP A 64 -6.50 22.12 -2.68
CA ASP A 64 -5.95 20.96 -3.39
C ASP A 64 -7.08 20.13 -4.01
N SER A 65 -7.19 20.13 -5.33
CA SER A 65 -8.20 19.33 -6.04
C SER A 65 -7.91 17.83 -6.00
N GLY A 66 -6.72 17.44 -5.58
CA GLY A 66 -6.25 16.07 -5.62
C GLY A 66 -6.01 15.56 -7.05
N THR A 67 -5.22 14.51 -7.16
CA THR A 67 -5.00 13.81 -8.44
C THR A 67 -4.85 12.32 -8.16
N THR A 68 -5.62 11.48 -8.85
CA THR A 68 -5.52 10.03 -8.70
C THR A 68 -4.12 9.53 -9.07
N GLY A 69 -3.64 8.51 -8.36
CA GLY A 69 -2.34 7.89 -8.61
C GLY A 69 -1.13 8.67 -8.07
N ARG A 70 -1.33 9.75 -7.29
CA ARG A 70 -0.25 10.52 -6.65
C ARG A 70 0.00 10.17 -5.18
N LYS A 71 -0.60 9.11 -4.69
CA LYS A 71 -0.41 8.57 -3.33
C LYS A 71 0.05 7.12 -3.42
N ILE A 72 1.21 6.88 -4.03
CA ILE A 72 1.73 5.55 -4.39
C ILE A 72 1.85 4.63 -3.17
N VAL A 73 2.27 5.15 -2.04
CA VAL A 73 2.37 4.41 -0.78
C VAL A 73 0.99 3.95 -0.31
N CYS A 74 -0.02 4.84 -0.35
CA CYS A 74 -1.40 4.52 0.01
C CYS A 74 -2.02 3.52 -0.98
N ASP A 75 -1.70 3.64 -2.26
CA ASP A 75 -2.19 2.75 -3.32
C ASP A 75 -1.70 1.30 -3.14
N THR A 76 -0.64 1.08 -2.37
CA THR A 76 0.03 -0.21 -2.18
C THR A 76 -0.04 -0.70 -0.74
N TYR A 77 0.98 -0.46 0.08
CA TYR A 77 1.16 -1.09 1.39
C TYR A 77 1.26 -0.08 2.55
N GLY A 78 0.91 1.20 2.33
CA GLY A 78 0.91 2.22 3.38
C GLY A 78 2.27 2.44 4.07
N GLY A 79 3.38 2.24 3.35
CA GLY A 79 4.73 2.36 3.90
C GLY A 79 5.27 1.10 4.59
N ARG A 80 4.48 0.02 4.67
CA ARG A 80 4.93 -1.26 5.26
C ARG A 80 5.93 -1.98 4.37
N GLY A 81 5.76 -1.94 3.05
CA GLY A 81 6.63 -2.54 2.04
C GLY A 81 7.41 -1.50 1.25
N ARG A 82 8.50 -1.91 0.63
CA ARG A 82 9.22 -1.08 -0.35
C ARG A 82 8.35 -0.90 -1.59
N ILE A 83 8.47 0.24 -2.25
CA ILE A 83 7.74 0.56 -3.47
C ILE A 83 8.67 1.12 -4.54
N GLY A 84 8.28 0.94 -5.81
CA GLY A 84 8.85 1.72 -6.90
C GLY A 84 8.24 3.13 -6.98
N GLY A 85 8.75 3.98 -7.86
CA GLY A 85 8.27 5.34 -8.06
C GLY A 85 7.06 5.47 -9.01
N GLY A 86 6.62 4.38 -9.62
CA GLY A 86 5.59 4.39 -10.66
C GLY A 86 4.17 4.39 -10.12
N CYS A 87 3.36 5.38 -10.51
CA CYS A 87 1.93 5.37 -10.21
C CYS A 87 1.19 4.33 -11.08
N PHE A 88 0.02 3.88 -10.62
CA PHE A 88 -0.78 2.83 -11.27
C PHE A 88 -1.91 3.40 -12.13
N SER A 89 -2.80 4.16 -11.50
CA SER A 89 -3.94 4.76 -12.18
C SER A 89 -3.52 5.64 -13.35
N SER A 90 -4.34 5.72 -14.40
CA SER A 90 -4.09 6.35 -15.70
C SER A 90 -3.14 5.59 -16.64
N LYS A 91 -2.54 4.47 -16.23
CA LYS A 91 -1.69 3.64 -17.09
C LYS A 91 -2.46 2.41 -17.60
N ASP A 92 -2.29 2.10 -18.87
CA ASP A 92 -2.71 0.83 -19.44
C ASP A 92 -1.75 -0.32 -19.04
N PRO A 93 -2.14 -1.60 -19.20
CA PRO A 93 -1.34 -2.72 -18.72
C PRO A 93 -0.02 -2.95 -19.46
N THR A 94 0.28 -2.24 -20.54
CA THR A 94 1.61 -2.30 -21.17
C THR A 94 2.69 -1.59 -20.36
N LYS A 95 2.31 -0.76 -19.40
CA LYS A 95 3.20 -0.05 -18.48
C LYS A 95 3.52 -0.95 -17.29
N VAL A 96 4.78 -1.35 -17.20
CA VAL A 96 5.28 -2.26 -16.15
C VAL A 96 5.14 -1.69 -14.74
N ASP A 97 5.16 -0.37 -14.57
CA ASP A 97 4.87 0.29 -13.30
C ASP A 97 3.56 -0.24 -12.68
N ARG A 98 2.55 -0.50 -13.49
CA ARG A 98 1.28 -1.05 -13.06
C ARG A 98 1.25 -2.57 -13.15
N SER A 99 1.45 -3.15 -14.33
CA SER A 99 1.28 -4.58 -14.57
C SER A 99 2.29 -5.44 -13.80
N ALA A 100 3.56 -5.04 -13.77
CA ALA A 100 4.57 -5.78 -13.02
C ALA A 100 4.42 -5.62 -11.50
N ALA A 101 3.96 -4.49 -11.00
CA ALA A 101 3.63 -4.32 -9.58
C ALA A 101 2.47 -5.24 -9.16
N TYR A 102 1.43 -5.36 -9.99
CA TYR A 102 0.33 -6.31 -9.75
C TYR A 102 0.81 -7.75 -9.80
N TYR A 103 1.71 -8.08 -10.73
CA TYR A 103 2.27 -9.42 -10.83
C TYR A 103 3.21 -9.76 -9.69
N SER A 104 4.04 -8.82 -9.25
CA SER A 104 4.87 -8.98 -8.05
C SER A 104 4.03 -9.23 -6.81
N ARG A 105 2.89 -8.51 -6.67
CA ARG A 105 1.89 -8.78 -5.62
C ARG A 105 1.34 -10.20 -5.72
N TYR A 106 0.96 -10.62 -6.92
CA TYR A 106 0.45 -11.97 -7.18
C TYR A 106 1.46 -13.04 -6.78
N VAL A 107 2.72 -12.89 -7.19
CA VAL A 107 3.81 -13.82 -6.86
C VAL A 107 4.07 -13.87 -5.36
N ALA A 108 4.29 -12.73 -4.71
CA ALA A 108 4.55 -12.65 -3.28
C ALA A 108 3.42 -13.28 -2.46
N LYS A 109 2.15 -12.99 -2.83
CA LYS A 109 0.99 -13.60 -2.19
C LYS A 109 0.97 -15.12 -2.35
N ASN A 110 1.32 -15.64 -3.52
CA ASN A 110 1.36 -17.08 -3.77
C ASN A 110 2.47 -17.78 -2.98
N ILE A 111 3.64 -17.18 -2.83
CA ILE A 111 4.71 -17.71 -1.96
C ILE A 111 4.21 -17.86 -0.52
N VAL A 112 3.57 -16.82 0.02
CA VAL A 112 3.03 -16.86 1.39
C VAL A 112 1.87 -17.83 1.53
N ALA A 113 0.92 -17.82 0.61
CA ALA A 113 -0.27 -18.68 0.65
C ALA A 113 0.05 -20.18 0.50
N ASN A 114 1.11 -20.54 -0.22
CA ASN A 114 1.63 -21.92 -0.29
C ASN A 114 2.51 -22.29 0.91
N GLY A 115 2.63 -21.39 1.90
CA GLY A 115 3.37 -21.62 3.12
C GLY A 115 4.89 -21.71 2.92
N LEU A 116 5.42 -21.16 1.84
CA LEU A 116 6.86 -21.15 1.56
C LEU A 116 7.61 -20.07 2.34
N ALA A 117 6.91 -19.00 2.76
CA ALA A 117 7.42 -17.97 3.66
C ALA A 117 6.26 -17.36 4.46
N ARG A 118 6.56 -16.71 5.59
CA ARG A 118 5.56 -15.90 6.33
C ARG A 118 5.46 -14.49 5.77
N ARG A 119 6.51 -14.00 5.14
CA ARG A 119 6.62 -12.68 4.52
C ARG A 119 7.43 -12.81 3.23
N CYS A 120 7.03 -12.11 2.19
CA CYS A 120 7.73 -12.15 0.91
C CYS A 120 7.63 -10.78 0.22
N GLU A 121 8.74 -10.32 -0.31
CA GLU A 121 8.85 -9.16 -1.18
C GLU A 121 9.48 -9.62 -2.50
N VAL A 122 8.96 -9.12 -3.61
CA VAL A 122 9.47 -9.40 -4.96
C VAL A 122 9.87 -8.08 -5.60
N GLU A 123 11.14 -7.97 -5.97
CA GLU A 123 11.67 -6.86 -6.73
C GLU A 123 11.88 -7.28 -8.17
N VAL A 124 11.42 -6.46 -9.11
CA VAL A 124 11.58 -6.69 -10.54
C VAL A 124 12.00 -5.41 -11.25
N ALA A 125 12.97 -5.49 -12.14
CA ALA A 125 13.43 -4.38 -12.95
C ALA A 125 13.30 -4.69 -14.43
N TYR A 126 12.89 -3.68 -15.21
CA TYR A 126 12.79 -3.76 -16.66
C TYR A 126 13.63 -2.69 -17.34
N ALA A 127 14.10 -2.99 -18.55
CA ALA A 127 14.66 -1.99 -19.44
C ALA A 127 13.64 -1.64 -20.54
N ILE A 128 13.53 -0.37 -20.90
CA ILE A 128 12.66 0.09 -21.99
C ILE A 128 13.02 -0.68 -23.28
N GLY A 129 11.99 -1.17 -23.97
CA GLY A 129 12.14 -1.95 -25.19
C GLY A 129 12.46 -3.44 -24.96
N LYS A 130 12.49 -3.92 -23.69
CA LYS A 130 12.64 -5.34 -23.38
C LYS A 130 11.36 -5.86 -22.72
N ALA A 131 10.82 -6.96 -23.27
CA ALA A 131 9.64 -7.62 -22.72
C ALA A 131 9.94 -8.43 -21.46
N GLN A 132 11.14 -8.97 -21.36
CA GLN A 132 11.63 -9.71 -20.21
C GLN A 132 12.25 -8.78 -19.17
N PRO A 133 12.14 -9.09 -17.86
CA PRO A 133 12.84 -8.34 -16.83
C PRO A 133 14.36 -8.51 -16.97
N VAL A 134 15.10 -7.48 -16.58
CA VAL A 134 16.58 -7.51 -16.51
C VAL A 134 17.06 -7.98 -15.15
N SER A 135 16.22 -7.87 -14.12
CA SER A 135 16.49 -8.37 -12.76
C SER A 135 15.22 -8.82 -12.08
N LEU A 136 15.33 -9.86 -11.28
CA LEU A 136 14.28 -10.38 -10.42
C LEU A 136 14.91 -10.84 -9.11
N CYS A 137 14.39 -10.37 -7.98
CA CYS A 137 14.86 -10.73 -6.65
C CYS A 137 13.67 -11.08 -5.75
N VAL A 138 13.92 -12.00 -4.81
CA VAL A 138 12.95 -12.38 -3.76
C VAL A 138 13.62 -12.19 -2.42
N ASP A 139 12.94 -11.54 -1.50
CA ASP A 139 13.36 -11.35 -0.11
C ASP A 139 12.26 -11.86 0.82
N THR A 140 12.54 -12.87 1.60
CA THR A 140 11.60 -13.41 2.59
C THR A 140 11.88 -12.94 4.01
N PHE A 141 12.82 -12.03 4.18
CA PHE A 141 13.21 -11.47 5.49
C PHE A 141 13.56 -12.58 6.51
N GLY A 142 14.21 -13.63 6.05
CA GLY A 142 14.58 -14.80 6.86
C GLY A 142 13.39 -15.66 7.33
N THR A 143 12.21 -15.50 6.73
CA THR A 143 11.01 -16.29 7.08
C THR A 143 10.71 -17.43 6.12
N GLY A 144 11.55 -17.60 5.09
CA GLY A 144 11.41 -18.65 4.08
C GLY A 144 11.65 -20.06 4.61
N LYS A 145 10.97 -21.05 4.03
CA LYS A 145 11.27 -22.48 4.24
C LYS A 145 12.57 -22.89 3.55
N PHE A 146 12.94 -22.16 2.52
CA PHE A 146 14.18 -22.29 1.74
C PHE A 146 14.87 -20.92 1.78
N ASP A 147 16.14 -20.88 1.40
CA ASP A 147 16.84 -19.62 1.15
C ASP A 147 16.19 -18.84 -0.01
N ASP A 148 16.49 -17.56 -0.08
CA ASP A 148 15.88 -16.68 -1.08
C ASP A 148 16.31 -17.03 -2.51
N GLU A 149 17.50 -17.62 -2.70
CA GLU A 149 17.97 -18.11 -4.01
C GLU A 149 17.10 -19.28 -4.49
N LYS A 150 16.83 -20.25 -3.62
CA LYS A 150 15.95 -21.37 -3.93
C LYS A 150 14.50 -20.93 -4.17
N LEU A 151 14.03 -19.97 -3.41
CA LEU A 151 12.70 -19.39 -3.62
C LEU A 151 12.61 -18.64 -4.96
N LEU A 152 13.68 -17.96 -5.37
CA LEU A 152 13.77 -17.34 -6.69
C LEU A 152 13.70 -18.38 -7.83
N GLU A 153 14.34 -19.56 -7.68
CA GLU A 153 14.19 -20.65 -8.65
C GLU A 153 12.74 -21.14 -8.74
N ILE A 154 12.08 -21.32 -7.59
CA ILE A 154 10.65 -21.70 -7.53
C ILE A 154 9.79 -20.64 -8.22
N VAL A 155 10.07 -19.37 -7.98
CA VAL A 155 9.37 -18.27 -8.67
C VAL A 155 9.56 -18.36 -10.16
N LYS A 156 10.79 -18.48 -10.65
CA LYS A 156 11.09 -18.61 -12.09
C LYS A 156 10.45 -19.83 -12.75
N LYS A 157 10.27 -20.92 -12.00
CA LYS A 157 9.62 -22.13 -12.49
C LYS A 157 8.10 -21.94 -12.66
N ASN A 158 7.45 -21.19 -11.76
CA ASN A 158 6.01 -21.09 -11.67
C ASN A 158 5.41 -19.84 -12.31
N PHE A 159 6.22 -18.80 -12.57
CA PHE A 159 5.77 -17.48 -13.01
C PHE A 159 6.65 -16.94 -14.13
N ASN A 160 6.00 -16.36 -15.13
CA ASN A 160 6.68 -15.74 -16.26
C ASN A 160 6.45 -14.23 -16.22
N PHE A 161 7.52 -13.48 -15.96
CA PHE A 161 7.50 -12.01 -15.85
C PHE A 161 7.58 -11.28 -17.21
N GLU A 162 7.45 -11.99 -18.33
CA GLU A 162 7.27 -11.32 -19.62
C GLU A 162 5.99 -10.47 -19.62
N VAL A 163 6.08 -9.22 -20.07
CA VAL A 163 4.96 -8.26 -20.00
C VAL A 163 3.69 -8.80 -20.67
N GLY A 164 3.83 -9.43 -21.84
CA GLY A 164 2.70 -10.05 -22.54
C GLY A 164 2.04 -11.18 -21.73
N ASN A 165 2.84 -11.99 -21.05
CA ASN A 165 2.35 -13.04 -20.18
C ASN A 165 1.62 -12.48 -18.95
N ILE A 166 2.20 -11.49 -18.30
CA ILE A 166 1.56 -10.80 -17.15
C ILE A 166 0.16 -10.32 -17.53
N ILE A 167 0.04 -9.63 -18.67
CA ILE A 167 -1.24 -9.11 -19.17
C ILE A 167 -2.25 -10.23 -19.38
N SER A 168 -1.80 -11.35 -19.92
CA SER A 168 -2.66 -12.50 -20.23
C SER A 168 -3.04 -13.28 -18.97
N GLU A 169 -2.08 -13.62 -18.11
CA GLU A 169 -2.32 -14.42 -16.89
C GLU A 169 -3.21 -13.69 -15.88
N LEU A 170 -3.06 -12.37 -15.75
CA LEU A 170 -3.89 -11.57 -14.87
C LEU A 170 -5.15 -10.98 -15.53
N ASP A 171 -5.44 -11.33 -16.78
CA ASP A 171 -6.60 -10.81 -17.52
C ASP A 171 -6.67 -9.26 -17.58
N LEU A 172 -5.53 -8.59 -17.65
CA LEU A 172 -5.44 -7.13 -17.52
C LEU A 172 -6.05 -6.32 -18.68
N ARG A 173 -6.56 -6.98 -19.72
CA ARG A 173 -7.34 -6.34 -20.79
C ARG A 173 -8.82 -6.15 -20.44
N LYS A 174 -9.29 -6.81 -19.37
CA LYS A 174 -10.67 -6.64 -18.87
C LYS A 174 -10.84 -5.30 -18.16
N PRO A 175 -12.05 -4.74 -18.10
CA PRO A 175 -12.34 -3.47 -17.46
C PRO A 175 -12.39 -3.62 -15.92
N VAL A 176 -11.27 -4.00 -15.30
CA VAL A 176 -11.15 -4.27 -13.86
C VAL A 176 -10.71 -3.07 -13.03
N TYR A 177 -10.32 -1.96 -13.69
CA TYR A 177 -9.58 -0.87 -13.08
C TYR A 177 -10.43 0.12 -12.27
N HIS A 178 -11.73 0.23 -12.54
CA HIS A 178 -12.60 1.15 -11.79
C HIS A 178 -12.54 0.88 -10.28
N LYS A 179 -12.56 -0.38 -9.87
CA LYS A 179 -12.51 -0.76 -8.46
C LYS A 179 -11.18 -0.42 -7.79
N THR A 180 -10.08 -0.32 -8.55
CA THR A 180 -8.76 0.02 -8.00
C THR A 180 -8.61 1.49 -7.66
N SER A 181 -9.56 2.35 -8.03
CA SER A 181 -9.54 3.77 -7.72
C SER A 181 -9.99 4.11 -6.30
N CYS A 182 -10.51 3.14 -5.54
CA CYS A 182 -10.99 3.30 -4.18
C CYS A 182 -10.29 2.29 -3.26
N TYR A 183 -9.82 2.74 -2.11
CA TYR A 183 -9.20 1.91 -1.05
C TYR A 183 -7.95 1.13 -1.46
N GLY A 184 -7.23 1.60 -2.48
CA GLY A 184 -5.99 0.99 -2.94
C GLY A 184 -6.18 -0.09 -4.01
N HIS A 185 -5.07 -0.69 -4.41
CA HIS A 185 -5.00 -1.62 -5.54
C HIS A 185 -4.88 -3.09 -5.10
N PHE A 186 -4.70 -3.35 -3.81
CA PHE A 186 -4.45 -4.69 -3.27
C PHE A 186 -5.45 -5.07 -2.18
N GLY A 187 -5.62 -6.37 -1.97
CA GLY A 187 -6.43 -6.93 -0.89
C GLY A 187 -7.86 -7.34 -1.27
N ASP A 188 -8.46 -6.79 -2.32
CA ASP A 188 -9.78 -7.23 -2.77
C ASP A 188 -9.69 -8.60 -3.47
N PRO A 189 -10.34 -9.66 -2.95
CA PRO A 189 -10.28 -11.00 -3.52
C PRO A 189 -10.86 -11.11 -4.94
N GLN A 190 -11.57 -10.11 -5.42
CA GLN A 190 -12.09 -10.06 -6.80
C GLN A 190 -10.99 -9.78 -7.83
N PHE A 191 -9.89 -9.17 -7.42
CA PHE A 191 -8.78 -8.90 -8.32
C PHE A 191 -8.04 -10.18 -8.70
N THR A 192 -7.65 -10.29 -9.97
CA THR A 192 -6.94 -11.47 -10.49
C THR A 192 -5.58 -11.67 -9.83
N TRP A 193 -4.90 -10.59 -9.47
CA TRP A 193 -3.61 -10.62 -8.75
C TRP A 193 -3.73 -10.94 -7.25
N GLU A 194 -4.93 -11.12 -6.74
CA GLU A 194 -5.18 -11.62 -5.38
C GLU A 194 -5.52 -13.11 -5.34
N LYS A 195 -5.58 -13.78 -6.48
CA LYS A 195 -5.84 -15.22 -6.55
C LYS A 195 -4.62 -16.04 -6.11
N VAL A 196 -4.90 -17.24 -5.63
CA VAL A 196 -3.87 -18.20 -5.21
C VAL A 196 -3.89 -19.40 -6.14
N LYS A 197 -2.70 -19.84 -6.60
CA LYS A 197 -2.50 -21.10 -7.31
C LYS A 197 -1.57 -22.03 -6.53
N LYS A 198 -1.64 -23.31 -6.77
CA LYS A 198 -0.70 -24.29 -6.24
C LYS A 198 0.64 -24.14 -6.95
N LEU A 199 1.71 -24.08 -6.20
CA LEU A 199 3.07 -23.98 -6.73
C LEU A 199 3.74 -25.35 -6.78
N GLU A 200 4.60 -25.53 -7.79
CA GLU A 200 5.49 -26.69 -7.91
C GLU A 200 6.87 -26.33 -7.35
N TYR A 201 7.37 -27.10 -6.37
CA TYR A 201 8.66 -26.87 -5.72
C TYR A 201 9.30 -28.17 -5.24
#